data_8550f671e4d9094fc2e72b72524d4d9f
#
_entry.id   8550f671e4d9094fc2e72b72524d4d9f
#
_cell.length_a   1.000
_cell.length_b   1.000
_cell.length_c   1.000
_cell.angle_alpha   90.00
_cell.angle_beta   90.00
_cell.angle_gamma   90.00
#
_symmetry.space_group_name_H-M   'P 1'
#
loop_
_entity.id
_entity.type
_entity.pdbx_description
1 polymer ?
#
loop_
_entity_poly.entity_id
_entity_poly.type
_entity_poly.pdbx_seq_one_letter_code
_entity_poly.pdbx_strand_id
1 'polypeptide(L)'
;MEVVFDREWIEEQFDTLPLWQRSAYTDFAATIADEANTFPCIPARMGFLSNHLRYSFVGDPREEQSIKMLAQCLKDYTKASRTFGKYTTLTVFFHTPHDMQDSFEVADYQQLFWSILNNLTNLDEMNWPEGIPMEPTHHEWEFCFHGEPYFISCATPAHKLRKSRHFSTLLMAIQPRWIFDDINDTTAFGRKIKKLIRQRIADYDTVPGHPDLKWYGQEDSYEWKQYFLSDDNHSPSKCPFLRMXQENGSLRXVFLPFHNNPGRHTD
;
A
#
# COMPACT_ATOMS: atom_id res chain seq x y z
N MET A 1 3.71 -23.32 2.22
CA MET A 1 3.97 -22.86 0.83
C MET A 1 4.48 -21.43 0.93
N GLU A 2 5.59 -21.13 0.25
CA GLU A 2 6.15 -19.79 0.25
C GLU A 2 5.22 -18.83 -0.47
N VAL A 3 5.03 -17.64 0.10
CA VAL A 3 4.08 -16.64 -0.43
C VAL A 3 4.71 -15.25 -0.52
N VAL A 4 5.98 -15.11 -0.10
CA VAL A 4 6.75 -13.87 -0.18
C VAL A 4 8.02 -14.18 -0.96
N PHE A 5 8.20 -13.52 -2.08
CA PHE A 5 9.24 -13.85 -3.05
C PHE A 5 10.22 -12.69 -3.22
N ASP A 6 11.47 -12.99 -3.55
CA ASP A 6 12.42 -11.96 -4.00
C ASP A 6 12.50 -11.95 -5.54
N ARG A 7 13.31 -11.07 -6.07
CA ARG A 7 13.49 -10.90 -7.52
C ARG A 7 14.05 -12.18 -8.14
N GLU A 8 15.06 -12.78 -7.51
CA GLU A 8 15.74 -13.96 -8.06
C GLU A 8 14.76 -15.11 -8.23
N TRP A 9 13.94 -15.36 -7.21
CA TRP A 9 12.92 -16.41 -7.28
C TRP A 9 11.94 -16.14 -8.45
N ILE A 10 11.45 -14.89 -8.57
CA ILE A 10 10.50 -14.56 -9.66
C ILE A 10 11.15 -14.78 -11.03
N GLU A 11 12.39 -14.34 -11.20
CA GLU A 11 13.10 -14.48 -12.46
C GLU A 11 13.37 -15.96 -12.81
N GLU A 12 13.72 -16.78 -11.82
CA GLU A 12 13.91 -18.22 -12.00
C GLU A 12 12.61 -18.95 -12.36
N GLN A 13 11.49 -18.55 -11.76
CA GLN A 13 10.20 -19.20 -11.98
C GLN A 13 9.35 -18.50 -13.06
N PHE A 14 9.87 -17.51 -13.74
CA PHE A 14 9.11 -16.57 -14.57
C PHE A 14 8.19 -17.29 -15.56
N ASP A 15 8.73 -18.26 -16.31
CA ASP A 15 7.97 -18.97 -17.34
C ASP A 15 6.86 -19.87 -16.78
N THR A 16 6.93 -20.20 -15.49
CA THR A 16 5.92 -21.04 -14.82
C THR A 16 4.80 -20.23 -14.19
N LEU A 17 5.02 -18.92 -14.00
CA LEU A 17 4.01 -18.05 -13.36
C LEU A 17 2.82 -17.82 -14.29
N PRO A 18 1.61 -17.70 -13.75
CA PRO A 18 0.44 -17.25 -14.53
C PRO A 18 0.72 -15.95 -15.29
N LEU A 19 0.11 -15.80 -16.45
CA LEU A 19 0.35 -14.65 -17.33
C LEU A 19 0.18 -13.31 -16.60
N TRP A 20 -0.89 -13.17 -15.80
CA TRP A 20 -1.14 -11.89 -15.11
C TRP A 20 -0.03 -11.55 -14.11
N GLN A 21 0.56 -12.57 -13.44
CA GLN A 21 1.66 -12.35 -12.50
C GLN A 21 2.93 -11.91 -13.25
N ARG A 22 3.23 -12.56 -14.37
CA ARG A 22 4.35 -12.15 -15.23
C ARG A 22 4.18 -10.71 -15.72
N SER A 23 2.99 -10.39 -16.22
CA SER A 23 2.70 -9.04 -16.73
C SER A 23 2.84 -7.99 -15.61
N ALA A 24 2.24 -8.26 -14.44
CA ALA A 24 2.32 -7.32 -13.31
C ALA A 24 3.77 -7.08 -12.87
N TYR A 25 4.56 -8.15 -12.72
CA TYR A 25 5.97 -7.99 -12.34
C TYR A 25 6.77 -7.25 -13.42
N THR A 26 6.57 -7.59 -14.69
CA THR A 26 7.28 -6.94 -15.80
C THR A 26 6.96 -5.43 -15.84
N ASP A 27 5.67 -5.06 -15.73
CA ASP A 27 5.23 -3.67 -15.72
C ASP A 27 5.84 -2.91 -14.52
N PHE A 28 5.85 -3.53 -13.35
CA PHE A 28 6.43 -2.94 -12.15
C PHE A 28 7.94 -2.72 -12.32
N ALA A 29 8.66 -3.76 -12.74
CA ALA A 29 10.11 -3.69 -12.90
C ALA A 29 10.50 -2.61 -13.93
N ALA A 30 9.77 -2.54 -15.06
CA ALA A 30 9.99 -1.53 -16.09
C ALA A 30 9.75 -0.12 -15.53
N THR A 31 8.65 0.06 -14.78
CA THR A 31 8.29 1.37 -14.20
C THR A 31 9.31 1.86 -13.18
N ILE A 32 9.70 0.99 -12.24
CA ILE A 32 10.56 1.39 -11.13
C ILE A 32 12.02 1.57 -11.57
N ALA A 33 12.45 0.84 -12.60
CA ALA A 33 13.82 0.93 -13.14
C ALA A 33 14.01 2.05 -14.16
N ASP A 34 12.93 2.63 -14.71
CA ASP A 34 13.01 3.61 -15.77
C ASP A 34 13.91 4.78 -15.38
N GLU A 35 14.95 5.02 -16.16
CA GLU A 35 15.89 6.13 -15.98
C GLU A 35 15.46 7.39 -16.72
N ALA A 36 14.72 7.22 -17.82
CA ALA A 36 14.25 8.34 -18.63
C ALA A 36 13.06 9.06 -17.95
N ASN A 37 12.20 8.30 -17.26
CA ASN A 37 11.06 8.84 -16.53
C ASN A 37 11.10 8.30 -15.10
N THR A 38 12.02 8.81 -14.30
CA THR A 38 12.39 8.27 -13.01
C THR A 38 11.21 8.29 -12.02
N PHE A 39 10.83 7.10 -11.54
CA PHE A 39 9.75 6.95 -10.55
C PHE A 39 10.06 7.80 -9.30
N PRO A 40 9.09 8.57 -8.79
CA PRO A 40 9.40 9.61 -7.80
C PRO A 40 9.79 9.11 -6.40
N CYS A 41 9.35 7.93 -5.99
CA CYS A 41 9.66 7.42 -4.64
C CYS A 41 11.10 6.90 -4.58
N ILE A 42 11.98 7.67 -3.96
CA ILE A 42 13.41 7.34 -3.85
C ILE A 42 13.64 6.04 -3.07
N PRO A 43 13.04 5.85 -1.87
CA PRO A 43 13.23 4.57 -1.15
C PRO A 43 12.77 3.35 -1.96
N ALA A 44 11.64 3.44 -2.65
CA ALA A 44 11.13 2.32 -3.45
C ALA A 44 12.12 1.96 -4.58
N ARG A 45 12.62 2.97 -5.29
CA ARG A 45 13.60 2.76 -6.37
C ARG A 45 14.90 2.17 -5.83
N MET A 46 15.42 2.71 -4.72
CA MET A 46 16.63 2.17 -4.07
C MET A 46 16.42 0.73 -3.60
N GLY A 47 15.26 0.45 -3.02
CA GLY A 47 14.90 -0.90 -2.60
C GLY A 47 14.86 -1.88 -3.77
N PHE A 48 14.29 -1.46 -4.90
CA PHE A 48 14.27 -2.29 -6.12
C PHE A 48 15.69 -2.57 -6.61
N LEU A 49 16.49 -1.52 -6.78
CA LEU A 49 17.85 -1.66 -7.34
C LEU A 49 18.75 -2.52 -6.44
N SER A 50 18.54 -2.49 -5.11
CA SER A 50 19.34 -3.24 -4.15
C SER A 50 18.76 -4.62 -3.80
N ASN A 51 17.68 -5.05 -4.47
CA ASN A 51 16.97 -6.32 -4.19
C ASN A 51 16.45 -6.42 -2.75
N HIS A 52 16.05 -5.27 -2.17
CA HIS A 52 15.43 -5.23 -0.83
C HIS A 52 13.92 -5.50 -0.89
N LEU A 53 13.29 -5.34 -2.07
CA LEU A 53 11.84 -5.52 -2.18
C LEU A 53 11.48 -7.00 -2.10
N ARG A 54 10.29 -7.25 -1.60
CA ARG A 54 9.66 -8.59 -1.63
C ARG A 54 8.32 -8.47 -2.33
N TYR A 55 7.88 -9.55 -2.92
CA TYR A 55 6.74 -9.58 -3.83
C TYR A 55 5.78 -10.67 -3.41
N SER A 56 4.49 -10.37 -3.54
CA SER A 56 3.44 -11.39 -3.36
C SER A 56 2.37 -11.21 -4.44
N PHE A 57 1.78 -12.33 -4.85
CA PHE A 57 0.70 -12.35 -5.84
C PHE A 57 -0.55 -12.89 -5.14
N VAL A 58 -1.59 -12.07 -5.11
CA VAL A 58 -2.83 -12.36 -4.39
C VAL A 58 -3.99 -12.37 -5.39
N GLY A 59 -5.00 -13.17 -5.15
CA GLY A 59 -6.17 -13.29 -6.02
C GLY A 59 -7.04 -12.04 -6.06
N ASP A 60 -8.28 -12.20 -6.49
CA ASP A 60 -9.26 -11.09 -6.54
C ASP A 60 -9.41 -10.48 -5.14
N PRO A 61 -9.15 -9.18 -4.97
CA PRO A 61 -9.18 -8.56 -3.63
C PRO A 61 -10.56 -8.50 -2.97
N ARG A 62 -11.63 -8.82 -3.71
CA ARG A 62 -12.98 -8.90 -3.18
C ARG A 62 -13.26 -10.22 -2.46
N GLU A 63 -12.39 -11.22 -2.65
CA GLU A 63 -12.59 -12.57 -2.12
C GLU A 63 -11.94 -12.75 -0.75
N GLU A 64 -12.65 -13.40 0.16
CA GLU A 64 -12.15 -13.71 1.51
C GLU A 64 -10.83 -14.48 1.47
N GLN A 65 -10.71 -15.44 0.55
CA GLN A 65 -9.50 -16.25 0.43
C GLN A 65 -8.28 -15.41 0.06
N SER A 66 -8.48 -14.38 -0.77
CA SER A 66 -7.41 -13.45 -1.15
C SER A 66 -6.94 -12.62 0.05
N ILE A 67 -7.87 -12.19 0.90
CA ILE A 67 -7.49 -11.43 2.10
C ILE A 67 -6.76 -12.34 3.11
N LYS A 68 -7.18 -13.59 3.25
CA LYS A 68 -6.44 -14.57 4.08
C LYS A 68 -5.03 -14.81 3.54
N MET A 69 -4.89 -14.88 2.21
CA MET A 69 -3.56 -15.01 1.58
C MET A 69 -2.72 -13.76 1.87
N LEU A 70 -3.30 -12.56 1.74
CA LEU A 70 -2.60 -11.30 2.04
C LEU A 70 -2.15 -11.25 3.51
N ALA A 71 -3.01 -11.69 4.44
CA ALA A 71 -2.66 -11.75 5.87
C ALA A 71 -1.47 -12.67 6.08
N GLN A 72 -1.43 -13.82 5.42
CA GLN A 72 -0.29 -14.74 5.52
C GLN A 72 0.98 -14.13 4.91
N CYS A 73 0.86 -13.47 3.73
CA CYS A 73 1.99 -12.79 3.11
C CYS A 73 2.59 -11.73 4.04
N LEU A 74 1.71 -10.90 4.61
CA LEU A 74 2.16 -9.81 5.49
C LEU A 74 2.76 -10.34 6.79
N LYS A 75 2.16 -11.40 7.37
CA LYS A 75 2.70 -12.08 8.56
C LYS A 75 4.12 -12.63 8.30
N ASP A 76 4.31 -13.33 7.18
CA ASP A 76 5.61 -13.92 6.85
C ASP A 76 6.64 -12.83 6.54
N TYR A 77 6.21 -11.79 5.82
CA TYR A 77 7.06 -10.62 5.55
C TYR A 77 7.47 -9.93 6.86
N THR A 78 6.53 -9.66 7.77
CA THR A 78 6.80 -8.97 9.04
C THR A 78 7.91 -9.68 9.81
N LYS A 79 7.83 -11.00 9.91
CA LYS A 79 8.80 -11.82 10.68
C LYS A 79 10.23 -11.69 10.16
N ALA A 80 10.40 -11.46 8.84
CA ALA A 80 11.73 -11.46 8.21
C ALA A 80 12.16 -10.09 7.69
N SER A 81 11.30 -9.08 7.74
CA SER A 81 11.50 -7.80 7.03
C SER A 81 12.84 -7.13 7.35
N ARG A 82 13.31 -7.24 8.60
CA ARG A 82 14.57 -6.61 9.02
C ARG A 82 15.80 -7.26 8.39
N THR A 83 15.67 -8.44 7.78
CA THR A 83 16.77 -9.11 7.09
C THR A 83 16.84 -8.78 5.60
N PHE A 84 15.80 -8.12 5.04
CA PHE A 84 15.70 -7.90 3.59
C PHE A 84 16.44 -6.65 3.11
N GLY A 85 16.81 -5.77 4.03
CA GLY A 85 17.57 -4.56 3.70
C GLY A 85 16.85 -3.27 4.09
N LYS A 86 17.61 -2.17 4.05
CA LYS A 86 17.17 -0.86 4.56
C LYS A 86 15.89 -0.31 3.93
N TYR A 87 15.66 -0.58 2.65
CA TYR A 87 14.52 -0.03 1.91
C TYR A 87 13.53 -1.13 1.51
N THR A 88 13.34 -2.10 2.42
CA THR A 88 12.42 -3.19 2.13
C THR A 88 10.97 -2.71 2.03
N THR A 89 10.25 -3.31 1.12
CA THR A 89 8.82 -3.09 0.88
C THR A 89 8.20 -4.41 0.45
N LEU A 90 7.06 -4.76 1.01
CA LEU A 90 6.25 -5.85 0.45
C LEU A 90 5.37 -5.26 -0.65
N THR A 91 5.65 -5.63 -1.90
CA THR A 91 4.90 -5.22 -3.07
C THR A 91 3.88 -6.31 -3.39
N VAL A 92 2.60 -6.01 -3.20
CA VAL A 92 1.51 -6.97 -3.38
C VAL A 92 0.78 -6.64 -4.68
N PHE A 93 0.79 -7.58 -5.61
CA PHE A 93 0.01 -7.50 -6.85
C PHE A 93 -1.28 -8.30 -6.67
N PHE A 94 -2.41 -7.68 -6.94
CA PHE A 94 -3.71 -8.35 -6.89
C PHE A 94 -4.17 -8.71 -8.30
N HIS A 95 -4.66 -9.93 -8.46
CA HIS A 95 -5.39 -10.26 -9.67
C HIS A 95 -6.61 -9.32 -9.75
N THR A 96 -6.64 -8.50 -10.77
CA THR A 96 -7.68 -7.50 -10.94
C THR A 96 -8.51 -7.88 -12.18
N PRO A 97 -9.66 -8.56 -11.99
CA PRO A 97 -10.47 -9.03 -13.12
C PRO A 97 -10.93 -7.90 -14.03
N HIS A 98 -11.28 -8.23 -15.26
CA HIS A 98 -11.70 -7.25 -16.27
C HIS A 98 -12.90 -6.41 -15.82
N ASP A 99 -13.86 -7.01 -15.12
CA ASP A 99 -15.00 -6.25 -14.61
C ASP A 99 -14.58 -5.10 -13.69
N MET A 100 -13.56 -5.32 -12.86
CA MET A 100 -12.98 -4.25 -12.04
C MET A 100 -12.22 -3.23 -12.88
N GLN A 101 -11.37 -3.72 -13.81
CA GLN A 101 -10.57 -2.83 -14.64
C GLN A 101 -11.44 -1.90 -15.50
N ASP A 102 -12.57 -2.43 -16.02
CA ASP A 102 -13.44 -1.73 -16.94
C ASP A 102 -14.46 -0.81 -16.24
N SER A 103 -14.85 -1.12 -14.99
CA SER A 103 -15.97 -0.41 -14.35
C SER A 103 -15.61 0.37 -13.09
N PHE A 104 -14.51 0.01 -12.38
CA PHE A 104 -14.17 0.69 -11.14
C PHE A 104 -13.53 2.05 -11.41
N GLU A 105 -14.05 3.05 -10.71
CA GLU A 105 -13.42 4.36 -10.63
C GLU A 105 -12.44 4.43 -9.45
N VAL A 106 -11.68 5.51 -9.33
CA VAL A 106 -10.72 5.70 -8.24
C VAL A 106 -11.42 5.58 -6.87
N ALA A 107 -12.65 6.11 -6.75
CA ALA A 107 -13.41 6.03 -5.51
C ALA A 107 -13.80 4.59 -5.14
N ASP A 108 -14.10 3.73 -6.12
CA ASP A 108 -14.41 2.32 -5.86
C ASP A 108 -13.18 1.58 -5.34
N TYR A 109 -12.02 1.83 -5.96
CA TYR A 109 -10.75 1.28 -5.46
C TYR A 109 -10.41 1.80 -4.07
N GLN A 110 -10.74 3.05 -3.75
CA GLN A 110 -10.54 3.59 -2.40
C GLN A 110 -11.39 2.84 -1.37
N GLN A 111 -12.66 2.59 -1.69
CA GLN A 111 -13.53 1.80 -0.81
C GLN A 111 -13.00 0.38 -0.63
N LEU A 112 -12.59 -0.25 -1.73
CA LEU A 112 -12.00 -1.60 -1.70
C LEU A 112 -10.72 -1.63 -0.86
N PHE A 113 -9.83 -0.67 -1.03
CA PHE A 113 -8.60 -0.56 -0.25
C PHE A 113 -8.89 -0.56 1.25
N TRP A 114 -9.85 0.26 1.69
CA TRP A 114 -10.20 0.32 3.11
C TRP A 114 -10.88 -0.96 3.58
N SER A 115 -11.70 -1.58 2.72
CA SER A 115 -12.28 -2.90 3.03
C SER A 115 -11.18 -3.95 3.26
N ILE A 116 -10.14 -3.94 2.41
CA ILE A 116 -8.99 -4.84 2.59
C ILE A 116 -8.34 -4.63 3.96
N LEU A 117 -8.04 -3.38 4.34
CA LEU A 117 -7.37 -3.10 5.62
C LEU A 117 -8.27 -3.46 6.82
N ASN A 118 -9.58 -3.20 6.71
CA ASN A 118 -10.54 -3.58 7.75
C ASN A 118 -10.60 -5.10 7.93
N ASN A 119 -10.58 -5.86 6.83
CA ASN A 119 -10.57 -7.31 6.91
C ASN A 119 -9.23 -7.86 7.42
N LEU A 120 -8.10 -7.24 7.02
CA LEU A 120 -6.78 -7.63 7.51
C LEU A 120 -6.69 -7.50 9.04
N THR A 121 -7.16 -6.38 9.60
CA THR A 121 -7.08 -6.17 11.05
C THR A 121 -7.89 -7.21 11.83
N ASN A 122 -8.98 -7.74 11.22
CA ASN A 122 -9.76 -8.82 11.83
C ASN A 122 -9.02 -10.16 11.81
N LEU A 123 -8.03 -10.32 10.94
CA LEU A 123 -7.22 -11.54 10.82
C LEU A 123 -5.91 -11.45 11.61
N ASP A 124 -5.63 -10.31 12.24
CA ASP A 124 -4.39 -10.13 12.99
C ASP A 124 -4.46 -10.88 14.31
N GLU A 125 -3.48 -11.76 14.54
CA GLU A 125 -3.38 -12.56 15.76
C GLU A 125 -2.63 -11.83 16.89
N MET A 126 -2.03 -10.68 16.58
CA MET A 126 -1.21 -9.92 17.54
C MET A 126 -1.99 -8.72 18.08
N ASN A 127 -1.66 -8.33 19.29
CA ASN A 127 -2.21 -7.11 19.87
C ASN A 127 -1.65 -5.88 19.14
N TRP A 128 -2.44 -4.82 19.11
CA TRP A 128 -1.99 -3.52 18.59
C TRP A 128 -0.78 -3.03 19.40
N PRO A 129 0.28 -2.51 18.75
CA PRO A 129 1.48 -2.06 19.47
C PRO A 129 1.18 -0.92 20.46
N GLU A 130 1.73 -1.02 21.67
CA GLU A 130 1.50 -0.03 22.74
C GLU A 130 1.88 1.40 22.37
N GLY A 131 2.88 1.58 21.53
CA GLY A 131 3.37 2.90 21.15
C GLY A 131 2.57 3.61 20.06
N ILE A 132 1.57 2.95 19.46
CA ILE A 132 0.80 3.51 18.34
C ILE A 132 -0.65 3.75 18.78
N PRO A 133 -1.18 4.97 18.62
CA PRO A 133 -2.59 5.22 18.98
C PRO A 133 -3.53 4.30 18.21
N MET A 134 -4.59 3.83 18.88
CA MET A 134 -5.57 2.94 18.25
C MET A 134 -6.59 3.68 17.40
N GLU A 135 -6.78 4.97 17.65
CA GLU A 135 -7.82 5.79 17.03
C GLU A 135 -7.27 6.56 15.83
N PRO A 136 -7.85 6.39 14.63
CA PRO A 136 -7.37 7.10 13.42
C PRO A 136 -7.54 8.62 13.48
N THR A 137 -8.22 9.14 14.49
CA THR A 137 -8.31 10.59 14.74
C THR A 137 -7.02 11.16 15.34
N HIS A 138 -6.09 10.31 15.78
CA HIS A 138 -4.80 10.75 16.31
C HIS A 138 -3.80 10.89 15.15
N HIS A 139 -3.01 11.95 15.14
CA HIS A 139 -2.06 12.24 14.07
C HIS A 139 -0.89 11.26 13.98
N GLU A 140 -0.63 10.51 15.05
CA GLU A 140 0.41 9.46 15.07
C GLU A 140 -0.16 8.06 14.81
N TRP A 141 -1.44 7.96 14.41
CA TRP A 141 -2.02 6.68 14.05
C TRP A 141 -1.39 6.14 12.77
N GLU A 142 -1.10 4.85 12.78
CA GLU A 142 -0.64 4.10 11.60
C GLU A 142 -1.36 2.75 11.56
N PHE A 143 -1.53 2.22 10.37
CA PHE A 143 -2.02 0.84 10.25
C PHE A 143 -0.96 -0.11 10.81
N CYS A 144 -1.38 -1.03 11.67
CA CYS A 144 -0.48 -2.03 12.27
C CYS A 144 -0.96 -3.43 11.93
N PHE A 145 -0.01 -4.33 11.70
CA PHE A 145 -0.30 -5.73 11.50
C PHE A 145 0.86 -6.56 12.05
N HIS A 146 0.52 -7.61 12.80
CA HIS A 146 1.48 -8.52 13.44
C HIS A 146 2.50 -7.77 14.29
N GLY A 147 2.04 -6.72 14.98
CA GLY A 147 2.86 -5.92 15.90
C GLY A 147 3.75 -4.87 15.23
N GLU A 148 3.71 -4.72 13.90
CA GLU A 148 4.55 -3.76 13.16
C GLU A 148 3.68 -2.65 12.56
N PRO A 149 4.05 -1.36 12.73
CA PRO A 149 3.37 -0.26 12.05
C PRO A 149 3.85 -0.12 10.60
N TYR A 150 2.92 0.23 9.71
CA TYR A 150 3.14 0.24 8.27
C TYR A 150 2.63 1.50 7.61
N PHE A 151 3.45 2.10 6.78
CA PHE A 151 3.00 3.01 5.73
C PHE A 151 2.57 2.17 4.53
N ILE A 152 1.38 2.46 3.99
CA ILE A 152 0.86 1.72 2.84
C ILE A 152 0.58 2.70 1.72
N SER A 153 1.03 2.40 0.51
CA SER A 153 0.62 3.16 -0.67
C SER A 153 -0.07 2.24 -1.67
N CYS A 154 -1.07 2.79 -2.34
CA CYS A 154 -1.92 2.05 -3.27
C CYS A 154 -1.85 2.66 -4.66
N ALA A 155 -1.80 1.80 -5.68
CA ALA A 155 -1.90 2.20 -7.09
C ALA A 155 -2.96 1.34 -7.78
N THR A 156 -3.67 1.92 -8.75
CA THR A 156 -4.82 1.26 -9.39
C THR A 156 -4.85 1.54 -10.89
N PRO A 157 -5.56 0.69 -11.66
CA PRO A 157 -5.78 0.98 -13.08
C PRO A 157 -6.59 2.24 -13.36
N ALA A 158 -7.39 2.70 -12.39
CA ALA A 158 -8.31 3.83 -12.57
C ALA A 158 -7.63 5.20 -12.50
N HIS A 159 -6.45 5.30 -11.86
CA HIS A 159 -5.74 6.59 -11.77
C HIS A 159 -5.27 7.06 -13.15
N LYS A 160 -5.53 8.31 -13.47
CA LYS A 160 -5.18 8.92 -14.77
C LYS A 160 -4.30 10.14 -14.63
N LEU A 161 -4.56 10.98 -13.64
CA LEU A 161 -3.80 12.23 -13.42
C LEU A 161 -2.55 11.98 -12.57
N ARG A 162 -2.69 11.18 -11.51
CA ARG A 162 -1.54 10.81 -10.66
C ARG A 162 -0.91 9.52 -11.18
N LYS A 163 -0.03 9.67 -12.17
CA LYS A 163 0.68 8.53 -12.78
C LYS A 163 1.46 7.72 -11.75
N SER A 164 1.95 8.38 -10.69
CA SER A 164 2.64 7.71 -9.58
C SER A 164 1.71 6.80 -8.75
N ARG A 165 0.40 6.90 -8.98
CA ARG A 165 -0.62 6.04 -8.37
C ARG A 165 -1.34 5.19 -9.42
N HIS A 166 -0.87 5.19 -10.66
CA HIS A 166 -1.39 4.32 -11.71
C HIS A 166 -0.61 3.02 -11.77
N PHE A 167 -1.31 1.91 -11.91
CA PHE A 167 -0.69 0.62 -12.19
C PHE A 167 -1.70 -0.28 -12.91
N SER A 168 -1.21 -1.25 -13.70
CA SER A 168 -2.06 -2.10 -14.53
C SER A 168 -3.00 -3.05 -13.75
N THR A 169 -2.70 -3.28 -12.46
CA THR A 169 -3.56 -4.03 -11.53
C THR A 169 -3.69 -3.22 -10.24
N LEU A 170 -4.56 -3.65 -9.32
CA LEU A 170 -4.50 -3.12 -7.95
C LEU A 170 -3.16 -3.55 -7.35
N LEU A 171 -2.39 -2.58 -6.85
CA LEU A 171 -1.08 -2.79 -6.25
C LEU A 171 -1.04 -2.11 -4.88
N MET A 172 -0.55 -2.81 -3.87
CA MET A 172 -0.27 -2.22 -2.57
C MET A 172 1.22 -2.37 -2.26
N ALA A 173 1.87 -1.25 -1.93
CA ALA A 173 3.25 -1.24 -1.43
C ALA A 173 3.20 -1.02 0.08
N ILE A 174 3.59 -2.02 0.86
CA ILE A 174 3.45 -2.06 2.31
C ILE A 174 4.85 -1.95 2.91
N GLN A 175 5.10 -0.85 3.62
CA GLN A 175 6.44 -0.45 4.06
C GLN A 175 6.48 -0.35 5.58
N PRO A 176 7.36 -1.10 6.26
CA PRO A 176 7.49 -0.94 7.72
C PRO A 176 7.91 0.50 8.06
N ARG A 177 7.36 1.05 9.14
CA ARG A 177 7.65 2.44 9.54
C ARG A 177 9.16 2.70 9.68
N TRP A 178 9.91 1.74 10.20
CA TRP A 178 11.33 1.94 10.49
C TRP A 178 12.18 2.25 9.25
N ILE A 179 11.72 1.92 8.03
CA ILE A 179 12.51 2.28 6.83
C ILE A 179 12.62 3.79 6.62
N PHE A 180 11.72 4.56 7.27
CA PHE A 180 11.68 6.02 7.18
C PHE A 180 12.40 6.72 8.35
N ASP A 181 13.04 5.97 9.27
CA ASP A 181 13.65 6.57 10.46
C ASP A 181 14.68 7.66 10.12
N ASP A 182 15.39 7.52 9.02
CA ASP A 182 16.35 8.53 8.53
C ASP A 182 15.68 9.60 7.64
N ILE A 183 14.41 9.43 7.28
CA ILE A 183 13.70 10.33 6.35
C ILE A 183 12.61 11.06 7.13
N ASN A 184 13.01 12.02 7.95
CA ASN A 184 12.10 12.79 8.79
C ASN A 184 12.46 14.28 8.73
N ASP A 185 11.63 15.12 9.33
CA ASP A 185 11.79 16.58 9.26
C ASP A 185 12.90 17.10 10.21
N THR A 186 13.36 16.28 11.13
CA THR A 186 14.40 16.71 12.08
C THR A 186 15.80 16.70 11.47
N THR A 187 15.99 15.97 10.36
CA THR A 187 17.31 15.85 9.72
C THR A 187 17.38 16.68 8.42
N ALA A 188 18.56 17.26 8.15
CA ALA A 188 18.80 17.95 6.86
C ALA A 188 18.64 16.97 5.69
N PHE A 189 19.07 15.73 5.87
CA PHE A 189 18.96 14.68 4.86
C PHE A 189 17.48 14.39 4.56
N GLY A 190 16.66 14.18 5.58
CA GLY A 190 15.21 13.89 5.40
C GLY A 190 14.51 15.03 4.68
N ARG A 191 14.74 16.27 5.09
CA ARG A 191 14.16 17.45 4.43
C ARG A 191 14.58 17.54 2.95
N LYS A 192 15.85 17.29 2.63
CA LYS A 192 16.37 17.30 1.25
C LYS A 192 15.68 16.20 0.42
N ILE A 193 15.60 14.98 0.94
CA ILE A 193 14.97 13.85 0.23
C ILE A 193 13.49 14.15 -0.03
N LYS A 194 12.75 14.64 0.96
CA LYS A 194 11.32 14.95 0.78
C LYS A 194 11.10 16.05 -0.26
N LYS A 195 11.94 17.09 -0.25
CA LYS A 195 11.87 18.15 -1.27
C LYS A 195 12.08 17.57 -2.67
N LEU A 196 13.07 16.69 -2.82
CA LEU A 196 13.36 16.04 -4.09
C LEU A 196 12.21 15.13 -4.55
N ILE A 197 11.64 14.34 -3.62
CA ILE A 197 10.49 13.49 -3.91
C ILE A 197 9.29 14.33 -4.39
N ARG A 198 8.99 15.43 -3.70
CA ARG A 198 7.89 16.33 -4.09
C ARG A 198 8.09 16.91 -5.50
N GLN A 199 9.32 17.32 -5.82
CA GLN A 199 9.64 17.82 -7.15
C GLN A 199 9.43 16.70 -8.19
N ARG A 200 9.95 15.50 -7.92
CA ARG A 200 9.79 14.35 -8.81
C ARG A 200 8.32 13.98 -9.02
N ILE A 201 7.49 14.05 -7.95
CA ILE A 201 6.06 13.79 -8.06
C ILE A 201 5.42 14.79 -9.03
N ALA A 202 5.71 16.09 -8.87
CA ALA A 202 5.12 17.12 -9.74
C ALA A 202 5.52 16.92 -11.20
N ASP A 203 6.78 16.56 -11.45
CA ASP A 203 7.28 16.30 -12.79
C ASP A 203 6.68 15.03 -13.40
N TYR A 204 6.58 13.96 -12.59
CA TYR A 204 6.11 12.64 -13.03
C TYR A 204 4.60 12.61 -13.27
N ASP A 205 3.84 13.15 -12.31
CA ASP A 205 2.37 13.15 -12.37
C ASP A 205 1.82 14.20 -13.33
N THR A 206 2.58 15.24 -13.62
CA THR A 206 2.14 16.41 -14.39
C THR A 206 0.99 17.19 -13.72
N VAL A 207 0.78 16.93 -12.43
CA VAL A 207 -0.13 17.68 -11.54
C VAL A 207 0.59 17.92 -10.21
N PRO A 208 0.22 18.97 -9.46
CA PRO A 208 0.85 19.21 -8.15
C PRO A 208 0.70 18.02 -7.20
N GLY A 209 1.66 17.85 -6.31
CA GLY A 209 1.58 16.84 -5.26
C GLY A 209 0.31 17.00 -4.43
N HIS A 210 -0.27 15.88 -4.00
CA HIS A 210 -1.51 15.89 -3.22
C HIS A 210 -1.31 16.67 -1.90
N PRO A 211 -2.29 17.49 -1.48
CA PRO A 211 -2.15 18.30 -0.25
C PRO A 211 -1.91 17.47 1.02
N ASP A 212 -2.34 16.22 1.04
CA ASP A 212 -2.14 15.33 2.20
C ASP A 212 -0.72 14.77 2.31
N LEU A 213 0.17 14.98 1.33
CA LEU A 213 1.56 14.52 1.40
C LEU A 213 2.35 15.40 2.39
N LYS A 214 2.20 15.11 3.67
CA LYS A 214 2.82 15.87 4.79
C LYS A 214 3.84 15.01 5.53
N TRP A 215 4.37 15.50 6.64
CA TRP A 215 5.27 14.74 7.51
C TRP A 215 4.48 13.93 8.54
N TYR A 216 4.92 12.71 8.78
CA TYR A 216 4.39 11.89 9.87
C TYR A 216 4.59 12.59 11.21
N GLY A 217 3.61 12.45 12.09
CA GLY A 217 3.67 12.95 13.47
C GLY A 217 3.34 14.44 13.66
N GLN A 218 3.14 15.19 12.59
CA GLN A 218 2.68 16.58 12.71
C GLN A 218 1.18 16.62 13.01
N GLU A 219 0.75 17.51 13.91
CA GLU A 219 -0.64 17.59 14.39
C GLU A 219 -1.68 17.78 13.27
N ASP A 220 -1.27 18.36 12.13
CA ASP A 220 -2.14 18.57 10.98
C ASP A 220 -1.96 17.53 9.88
N SER A 221 -1.23 16.44 10.17
CA SER A 221 -0.92 15.40 9.21
C SER A 221 -1.47 14.06 9.68
N TYR A 222 -2.43 13.53 8.96
CA TYR A 222 -3.00 12.20 9.23
C TYR A 222 -2.46 11.25 8.16
N GLU A 223 -1.60 10.32 8.57
CA GLU A 223 -0.91 9.45 7.63
C GLU A 223 -1.86 8.58 6.80
N TRP A 224 -2.98 8.15 7.39
CA TRP A 224 -3.97 7.36 6.67
C TRP A 224 -4.48 8.04 5.40
N LYS A 225 -4.47 9.38 5.35
CA LYS A 225 -4.87 10.13 4.15
C LYS A 225 -3.90 9.93 2.98
N GLN A 226 -2.65 9.55 3.30
CA GLN A 226 -1.60 9.35 2.29
C GLN A 226 -1.61 7.94 1.73
N TYR A 227 -2.28 6.99 2.39
CA TYR A 227 -2.31 5.60 1.95
C TYR A 227 -2.99 5.44 0.59
N PHE A 228 -4.11 6.13 0.41
CA PHE A 228 -4.82 6.13 -0.86
C PHE A 228 -5.11 7.58 -1.28
N LEU A 229 -4.39 8.05 -2.27
CA LEU A 229 -4.57 9.41 -2.79
C LEU A 229 -5.56 9.37 -3.96
N SER A 230 -6.54 10.26 -3.95
CA SER A 230 -7.45 10.43 -5.09
C SER A 230 -6.72 11.05 -6.29
N ASP A 231 -7.31 10.92 -7.47
CA ASP A 231 -6.74 11.54 -8.68
C ASP A 231 -6.79 13.06 -8.62
N ASP A 232 -7.83 13.60 -7.97
CA ASP A 232 -7.95 15.02 -7.68
C ASP A 232 -7.32 15.34 -6.30
N ASN A 233 -7.71 16.44 -5.68
CA ASN A 233 -7.25 16.82 -4.33
C ASN A 233 -8.25 16.44 -3.22
N HIS A 234 -9.24 15.60 -3.54
CA HIS A 234 -10.23 15.19 -2.56
C HIS A 234 -9.61 14.28 -1.49
N SER A 235 -10.03 14.47 -0.26
CA SER A 235 -9.59 13.65 0.87
C SER A 235 -10.81 13.35 1.75
N PRO A 236 -10.98 12.10 2.19
CA PRO A 236 -12.09 11.79 3.10
C PRO A 236 -11.99 12.62 4.39
N SER A 237 -13.15 13.09 4.87
CA SER A 237 -13.22 13.86 6.11
C SER A 237 -12.95 13.00 7.36
N LYS A 238 -13.21 11.70 7.26
CA LYS A 238 -12.98 10.73 8.35
C LYS A 238 -12.27 9.50 7.78
N CYS A 239 -11.42 8.89 8.61
CA CYS A 239 -10.76 7.65 8.23
C CYS A 239 -11.80 6.54 8.06
N PRO A 240 -11.80 5.83 6.93
CA PRO A 240 -12.71 4.69 6.75
C PRO A 240 -12.28 3.43 7.49
N PHE A 241 -11.16 3.45 8.20
CA PHE A 241 -10.69 2.30 8.97
C PHE A 241 -11.63 2.03 10.13
N LEU A 242 -12.08 0.77 10.24
CA LEU A 242 -13.00 0.31 11.27
C LEU A 242 -12.35 -0.87 12.02
N ARG A 243 -11.83 -0.62 13.21
CA ARG A 243 -11.41 -1.70 14.08
C ARG A 243 -12.59 -2.12 14.96
N MET A 244 -13.04 -3.37 14.81
CA MET A 244 -14.07 -3.88 15.70
C MET A 244 -13.46 -4.23 17.03
N UNK A 245 -13.64 -3.58 17.89
CA UNK A 245 -13.18 -3.76 19.00
C UNK A 245 -13.43 -5.02 19.41
N GLN A 246 -12.69 -5.57 20.01
CA GLN A 246 -12.80 -6.88 20.64
C GLN A 246 -13.61 -6.81 21.93
N GLU A 247 -14.88 -6.99 21.81
CA GLU A 247 -15.68 -7.24 23.02
C GLU A 247 -15.53 -8.71 23.43
N ASN A 248 -14.99 -8.92 24.65
CA ASN A 248 -14.95 -10.20 25.36
C ASN A 248 -14.17 -11.36 24.71
N GLY A 249 -13.02 -11.10 24.14
CA GLY A 249 -12.02 -12.16 23.87
C GLY A 249 -12.39 -13.19 22.80
N SER A 250 -13.41 -12.96 21.99
CA SER A 250 -13.78 -13.85 20.89
C SER A 250 -13.64 -13.09 19.57
N LEU A 251 -12.60 -13.42 18.85
CA LEU A 251 -12.43 -12.95 17.47
C LEU A 251 -13.42 -13.69 16.57
N ARG A 252 -14.42 -12.99 16.07
CA ARG A 252 -15.19 -13.50 14.93
C ARG A 252 -14.66 -12.88 13.66
N UNK A 253 -13.91 -13.28 12.95
CA UNK A 253 -13.57 -12.91 12.03
C UNK A 253 -14.51 -12.77 11.25
N VAL A 254 -15.11 -12.04 11.20
CA VAL A 254 -16.17 -11.75 10.25
C VAL A 254 -15.56 -11.08 9.04
N PHE A 255 -15.52 -11.79 7.97
CA PHE A 255 -15.16 -11.18 6.69
C PHE A 255 -16.27 -10.19 6.29
N LEU A 256 -15.88 -8.95 6.03
CA LEU A 256 -16.78 -7.91 5.56
C LEU A 256 -16.74 -7.92 4.01
N PRO A 257 -17.73 -8.53 3.35
CA PRO A 257 -17.69 -8.61 1.89
C PRO A 257 -17.73 -7.21 1.26
N PHE A 258 -16.94 -7.02 0.22
CA PHE A 258 -16.95 -5.77 -0.53
C PHE A 258 -18.22 -5.72 -1.37
N HIS A 259 -19.06 -4.72 -1.10
CA HIS A 259 -20.25 -4.46 -1.90
C HIS A 259 -20.06 -3.13 -2.62
N ASN A 260 -19.81 -3.20 -3.92
CA ASN A 260 -19.84 -1.98 -4.73
C ASN A 260 -21.30 -1.50 -4.79
N ASN A 261 -21.53 -0.28 -4.35
CA ASN A 261 -22.87 0.32 -4.42
C ASN A 261 -22.91 1.31 -5.57
N PRO A 262 -23.40 0.89 -6.74
CA PRO A 262 -23.40 1.76 -7.93
C PRO A 262 -24.40 2.93 -7.86
N GLY A 263 -25.08 3.11 -6.72
CA GLY A 263 -26.15 4.09 -6.59
C GLY A 263 -25.80 5.45 -5.98
N ARG A 264 -24.51 5.75 -5.75
CA ARG A 264 -24.14 7.06 -5.19
C ARG A 264 -23.60 8.03 -6.24
N HIS A 265 -24.43 8.27 -7.26
CA HIS A 265 -24.26 9.45 -8.09
C HIS A 265 -25.45 10.36 -7.83
N THR A 266 -25.41 11.20 -6.78
CA THR A 266 -26.30 12.34 -6.73
C THR A 266 -25.74 13.41 -5.79
N ASP A 267 -25.55 14.59 -6.41
CA ASP A 267 -25.48 15.96 -5.89
C ASP A 267 -24.17 16.34 -5.19
#